data_a84186633ea4582612d5bf8bc96bed35
#
_entry.id   a84186633ea4582612d5bf8bc96bed35
#
_cell.length_a   1.000
_cell.length_b   1.000
_cell.length_c   1.000
_cell.angle_alpha   90.00
_cell.angle_beta   90.00
_cell.angle_gamma   90.00
#
_symmetry.space_group_name_H-M   'P 1'
#
loop_
_entity.id
_entity.type
_entity.pdbx_description
1 polymer ?
#
loop_
_entity_poly.entity_id
_entity_poly.type
_entity_poly.pdbx_seq_one_letter_code
_entity_poly.pdbx_strand_id
1 'polypeptide(L)'
;AMSTGWLRDAGAWYYLNGSGQMATGWLSSGGAWYYLSDSGAMATGWFRVGASWYYSSTSGAMVTGWLRDAGAWYYLNGSGQMATGWVLDGGAWYYMSDTGAMVTGTREVDGRSSIFSESGRWVGYAS
;
A
#
# COMPACT_ATOMS: atom_id res chain seq x y z
N ALA A 1 30.06 6.22 21.92
CA ALA A 1 28.65 5.96 22.20
C ALA A 1 28.00 5.30 21.00
N MET A 2 27.12 4.37 21.26
CA MET A 2 26.40 3.63 20.26
C MET A 2 25.20 4.44 19.77
N SER A 3 25.05 4.56 18.44
CA SER A 3 23.89 5.25 17.87
C SER A 3 22.64 4.37 17.98
N THR A 4 21.50 5.01 18.22
CA THR A 4 20.19 4.33 18.23
C THR A 4 19.21 5.18 17.44
N GLY A 5 18.11 4.57 17.04
CA GLY A 5 17.09 5.26 16.27
C GLY A 5 17.42 5.31 14.78
N TRP A 6 16.85 6.29 14.10
CA TRP A 6 16.99 6.40 12.64
C TRP A 6 18.38 6.90 12.27
N LEU A 7 18.97 6.24 11.26
CA LEU A 7 20.29 6.57 10.73
C LEU A 7 20.23 6.59 9.21
N ARG A 8 20.76 7.64 8.59
CA ARG A 8 20.85 7.72 7.13
C ARG A 8 22.29 7.45 6.69
N ASP A 9 22.46 6.53 5.78
CA ASP A 9 23.78 6.17 5.26
C ASP A 9 23.68 5.80 3.79
N ALA A 10 24.54 6.38 2.97
CA ALA A 10 24.61 6.11 1.53
C ALA A 10 23.27 6.24 0.83
N GLY A 11 22.43 7.20 1.28
CA GLY A 11 21.13 7.46 0.67
C GLY A 11 19.99 6.58 1.18
N ALA A 12 20.25 5.67 2.11
CA ALA A 12 19.22 4.81 2.68
C ALA A 12 19.03 5.09 4.16
N TRP A 13 17.81 4.88 4.66
CA TRP A 13 17.49 5.01 6.07
C TRP A 13 17.49 3.65 6.73
N TYR A 14 18.05 3.61 7.92
CA TYR A 14 18.14 2.41 8.74
C TYR A 14 17.65 2.75 10.14
N TYR A 15 17.21 1.74 10.88
CA TYR A 15 16.81 1.93 12.25
C TYR A 15 17.63 1.04 13.17
N LEU A 16 18.23 1.65 14.20
CA LEU A 16 19.01 0.93 15.19
C LEU A 16 18.20 0.86 16.48
N ASN A 17 18.00 -0.34 17.02
CA ASN A 17 17.24 -0.51 18.25
C ASN A 17 18.04 -0.03 19.46
N GLY A 18 17.43 -0.12 20.66
CA GLY A 18 18.05 0.37 21.89
C GLY A 18 19.40 -0.27 22.21
N SER A 19 19.71 -1.43 21.66
CA SER A 19 21.00 -2.07 21.84
C SER A 19 21.96 -1.77 20.70
N GLY A 20 21.54 -0.93 19.73
CA GLY A 20 22.37 -0.55 18.58
C GLY A 20 22.33 -1.52 17.43
N GLN A 21 21.49 -2.52 17.50
CA GLN A 21 21.35 -3.50 16.42
C GLN A 21 20.43 -2.96 15.32
N MET A 22 20.78 -3.26 14.08
CA MET A 22 19.99 -2.85 12.92
C MET A 22 18.69 -3.65 12.87
N ALA A 23 17.58 -2.94 12.77
CA ALA A 23 16.25 -3.57 12.66
C ALA A 23 16.00 -3.99 11.21
N THR A 24 15.23 -5.05 11.05
CA THR A 24 14.71 -5.49 9.76
C THR A 24 13.24 -5.86 9.93
N GLY A 25 12.50 -5.89 8.82
CA GLY A 25 11.07 -6.20 8.86
C GLY A 25 10.24 -5.01 9.27
N TRP A 26 9.05 -5.28 9.79
CA TRP A 26 8.11 -4.24 10.16
C TRP A 26 8.52 -3.54 11.46
N LEU A 27 8.40 -2.23 11.45
CA LEU A 27 8.77 -1.39 12.59
C LEU A 27 7.68 -0.34 12.82
N SER A 28 7.20 -0.23 14.06
CA SER A 28 6.29 0.84 14.45
C SER A 28 7.08 1.90 15.20
N SER A 29 7.03 3.13 14.69
CA SER A 29 7.78 4.24 15.28
C SER A 29 7.00 5.53 15.11
N GLY A 30 6.80 6.26 16.21
CA GLY A 30 6.15 7.57 16.15
C GLY A 30 4.74 7.54 15.60
N GLY A 31 4.02 6.44 15.75
CA GLY A 31 2.65 6.31 15.26
C GLY A 31 2.54 5.85 13.82
N ALA A 32 3.65 5.54 13.17
CA ALA A 32 3.65 5.06 11.78
C ALA A 32 4.35 3.72 11.67
N TRP A 33 3.98 2.96 10.65
CA TRP A 33 4.62 1.69 10.34
C TRP A 33 5.62 1.87 9.21
N TYR A 34 6.78 1.24 9.35
CA TYR A 34 7.86 1.25 8.38
C TYR A 34 8.27 -0.18 8.08
N TYR A 35 8.81 -0.40 6.90
CA TYR A 35 9.36 -1.71 6.57
C TYR A 35 10.82 -1.58 6.22
N LEU A 36 11.64 -2.38 6.89
CA LEU A 36 13.07 -2.41 6.66
C LEU A 36 13.41 -3.73 6.00
N SER A 37 14.08 -3.66 4.84
CA SER A 37 14.43 -4.85 4.08
C SER A 37 15.44 -5.70 4.82
N ASP A 38 15.76 -6.85 4.26
CA ASP A 38 16.75 -7.75 4.87
C ASP A 38 18.12 -7.09 5.02
N SER A 39 18.43 -6.10 4.19
CA SER A 39 19.66 -5.32 4.32
C SER A 39 19.54 -4.21 5.35
N GLY A 40 18.35 -4.04 5.93
CA GLY A 40 18.05 -2.99 6.89
C GLY A 40 17.61 -1.68 6.27
N ALA A 41 17.62 -1.57 4.95
CA ALA A 41 17.23 -0.32 4.28
C ALA A 41 15.72 -0.13 4.32
N MET A 42 15.30 1.10 4.66
CA MET A 42 13.88 1.46 4.71
C MET A 42 13.28 1.41 3.32
N ALA A 43 12.13 0.73 3.20
CA ALA A 43 11.41 0.66 1.94
C ALA A 43 10.62 1.94 1.71
N THR A 44 10.55 2.37 0.45
CA THR A 44 9.68 3.45 0.00
C THR A 44 9.02 3.02 -1.29
N GLY A 45 7.86 3.63 -1.61
CA GLY A 45 7.10 3.22 -2.78
C GLY A 45 6.49 1.84 -2.60
N TRP A 46 6.25 1.15 -3.71
CA TRP A 46 5.67 -0.18 -3.67
C TRP A 46 6.70 -1.22 -3.25
N PHE A 47 6.29 -2.11 -2.36
CA PHE A 47 7.13 -3.25 -1.99
C PHE A 47 6.25 -4.44 -1.65
N ARG A 48 6.81 -5.62 -1.77
CA ARG A 48 6.07 -6.87 -1.56
C ARG A 48 6.63 -7.62 -0.37
N VAL A 49 5.73 -8.05 0.52
CA VAL A 49 6.10 -8.89 1.66
C VAL A 49 5.20 -10.12 1.61
N GLY A 50 5.78 -11.29 1.48
CA GLY A 50 5.01 -12.49 1.25
C GLY A 50 4.21 -12.37 -0.04
N ALA A 51 2.90 -12.57 0.02
CA ALA A 51 2.03 -12.49 -1.14
C ALA A 51 1.32 -11.15 -1.26
N SER A 52 1.65 -10.18 -0.40
CA SER A 52 0.93 -8.90 -0.35
C SER A 52 1.79 -7.74 -0.76
N TRP A 53 1.19 -6.77 -1.44
CA TRP A 53 1.83 -5.53 -1.82
C TRP A 53 1.46 -4.42 -0.84
N TYR A 54 2.44 -3.57 -0.53
CA TYR A 54 2.30 -2.44 0.39
C TYR A 54 2.89 -1.21 -0.26
N TYR A 55 2.50 -0.05 0.21
CA TYR A 55 3.07 1.19 -0.27
C TYR A 55 3.52 2.06 0.90
N SER A 56 4.77 2.52 0.84
CA SER A 56 5.30 3.47 1.80
C SER A 56 5.58 4.80 1.11
N SER A 57 5.30 5.88 1.81
CA SER A 57 5.57 7.22 1.30
C SER A 57 7.06 7.48 1.20
N THR A 58 7.43 8.63 0.68
CA THR A 58 8.85 9.00 0.56
C THR A 58 9.52 9.12 1.92
N SER A 59 8.75 9.33 2.99
CA SER A 59 9.28 9.32 4.36
C SER A 59 9.36 7.90 4.94
N GLY A 60 8.91 6.91 4.18
CA GLY A 60 8.92 5.51 4.61
C GLY A 60 7.67 5.07 5.35
N ALA A 61 6.76 5.99 5.67
CA ALA A 61 5.57 5.64 6.42
C ALA A 61 4.59 4.85 5.56
N MET A 62 4.08 3.72 6.09
CA MET A 62 3.12 2.88 5.40
C MET A 62 1.83 3.65 5.15
N VAL A 63 1.30 3.55 3.93
CA VAL A 63 0.06 4.20 3.51
C VAL A 63 -1.09 3.21 3.63
N THR A 64 -2.25 3.70 4.08
CA THR A 64 -3.50 2.94 4.08
C THR A 64 -4.57 3.79 3.41
N GLY A 65 -5.66 3.13 2.98
CA GLY A 65 -6.75 3.82 2.30
C GLY A 65 -6.45 4.02 0.83
N TRP A 66 -7.10 5.03 0.25
CA TRP A 66 -6.95 5.31 -1.17
C TRP A 66 -5.61 5.96 -1.48
N LEU A 67 -4.97 5.48 -2.55
CA LEU A 67 -3.69 5.98 -3.02
C LEU A 67 -3.75 6.20 -4.51
N ARG A 68 -3.33 7.38 -4.97
CA ARG A 68 -3.17 7.62 -6.40
C ARG A 68 -1.71 7.57 -6.77
N ASP A 69 -1.38 6.72 -7.72
CA ASP A 69 0.00 6.53 -8.16
C ASP A 69 0.04 6.29 -9.66
N ALA A 70 0.90 7.03 -10.36
CA ALA A 70 1.10 6.89 -11.80
C ALA A 70 -0.23 6.95 -12.58
N GLY A 71 -1.17 7.78 -12.12
CA GLY A 71 -2.45 7.97 -12.80
C GLY A 71 -3.52 6.95 -12.47
N ALA A 72 -3.26 6.00 -11.59
CA ALA A 72 -4.24 4.99 -11.18
C ALA A 72 -4.53 5.08 -9.70
N TRP A 73 -5.73 4.68 -9.30
CA TRP A 73 -6.12 4.63 -7.90
C TRP A 73 -5.99 3.21 -7.38
N TYR A 74 -5.48 3.09 -6.17
CA TYR A 74 -5.30 1.83 -5.47
C TYR A 74 -5.92 1.95 -4.08
N TYR A 75 -6.29 0.83 -3.51
CA TYR A 75 -6.81 0.80 -2.15
C TYR A 75 -5.97 -0.10 -1.28
N LEU A 76 -5.49 0.45 -0.17
CA LEU A 76 -4.70 -0.29 0.81
C LEU A 76 -5.57 -0.44 2.05
N ASN A 77 -5.78 -1.67 2.51
CA ASN A 77 -6.66 -1.92 3.64
C ASN A 77 -6.03 -1.44 4.95
N GLY A 78 -6.73 -1.62 6.07
CA GLY A 78 -6.25 -1.16 7.37
C GLY A 78 -4.91 -1.76 7.80
N SER A 79 -4.54 -2.91 7.22
CA SER A 79 -3.24 -3.54 7.47
C SER A 79 -2.19 -3.08 6.48
N GLY A 80 -2.55 -2.20 5.53
CA GLY A 80 -1.65 -1.72 4.50
C GLY A 80 -1.56 -2.59 3.25
N GLN A 81 -2.29 -3.70 3.21
CA GLN A 81 -2.24 -4.61 2.07
C GLN A 81 -3.03 -4.04 0.89
N MET A 82 -2.44 -4.12 -0.31
CA MET A 82 -3.12 -3.69 -1.53
C MET A 82 -4.30 -4.60 -1.82
N ALA A 83 -5.47 -4.01 -2.03
CA ALA A 83 -6.68 -4.76 -2.33
C ALA A 83 -6.77 -5.06 -3.82
N THR A 84 -7.31 -6.23 -4.14
CA THR A 84 -7.74 -6.59 -5.48
C THR A 84 -9.17 -7.11 -5.37
N GLY A 85 -9.91 -7.09 -6.48
CA GLY A 85 -11.30 -7.50 -6.45
C GLY A 85 -12.20 -6.41 -5.87
N TRP A 86 -13.31 -6.83 -5.30
CA TRP A 86 -14.32 -5.90 -4.79
C TRP A 86 -13.87 -5.24 -3.48
N VAL A 87 -14.09 -3.94 -3.40
CA VAL A 87 -13.80 -3.14 -2.21
C VAL A 87 -15.06 -2.35 -1.86
N LEU A 88 -15.49 -2.43 -0.60
CA LEU A 88 -16.59 -1.61 -0.09
C LEU A 88 -16.00 -0.51 0.76
N ASP A 89 -16.26 0.74 0.38
CA ASP A 89 -15.74 1.88 1.12
C ASP A 89 -16.75 3.02 1.09
N GLY A 90 -17.08 3.56 2.26
CA GLY A 90 -18.00 4.67 2.38
C GLY A 90 -19.38 4.37 1.82
N GLY A 91 -19.81 3.13 1.84
CA GLY A 91 -21.11 2.73 1.32
C GLY A 91 -21.15 2.50 -0.18
N ALA A 92 -20.03 2.62 -0.86
CA ALA A 92 -19.94 2.37 -2.31
C ALA A 92 -19.02 1.20 -2.60
N TRP A 93 -19.33 0.47 -3.67
CA TRP A 93 -18.52 -0.65 -4.12
C TRP A 93 -17.59 -0.22 -5.26
N TYR A 94 -16.36 -0.71 -5.21
CA TYR A 94 -15.32 -0.48 -6.21
C TYR A 94 -14.72 -1.81 -6.60
N TYR A 95 -14.15 -1.88 -7.80
CA TYR A 95 -13.46 -3.09 -8.23
C TYR A 95 -12.03 -2.77 -8.60
N MET A 96 -11.10 -3.51 -8.00
CA MET A 96 -9.67 -3.35 -8.26
C MET A 96 -9.22 -4.51 -9.13
N SER A 97 -8.47 -4.20 -10.18
CA SER A 97 -7.97 -5.24 -11.09
C SER A 97 -6.91 -6.09 -10.40
N ASP A 98 -6.41 -7.09 -11.10
CA ASP A 98 -5.36 -7.96 -10.58
C ASP A 98 -4.08 -7.21 -10.24
N THR A 99 -3.87 -6.06 -10.87
CA THR A 99 -2.72 -5.19 -10.57
C THR A 99 -3.02 -4.23 -9.43
N GLY A 100 -4.24 -4.25 -8.90
CA GLY A 100 -4.68 -3.36 -7.84
C GLY A 100 -5.27 -2.05 -8.33
N ALA A 101 -5.22 -1.78 -9.62
CA ALA A 101 -5.73 -0.50 -10.15
C ALA A 101 -7.25 -0.49 -10.18
N MET A 102 -7.85 0.60 -9.70
CA MET A 102 -9.29 0.79 -9.72
C MET A 102 -9.80 0.86 -11.15
N VAL A 103 -10.90 0.12 -11.43
CA VAL A 103 -11.50 0.14 -12.76
C VAL A 103 -12.60 1.20 -12.84
N THR A 104 -12.82 1.69 -14.07
CA THR A 104 -13.89 2.63 -14.38
C THR A 104 -14.55 2.18 -15.69
N GLY A 105 -15.72 2.75 -15.98
CA GLY A 105 -16.45 2.41 -17.21
C GLY A 105 -17.10 1.04 -17.11
N THR A 106 -17.35 0.44 -18.27
CA THR A 106 -17.98 -0.88 -18.33
C THR A 106 -16.92 -1.95 -18.31
N ARG A 107 -17.04 -2.88 -17.36
CA ARG A 107 -16.09 -3.97 -17.20
C ARG A 107 -16.82 -5.26 -16.93
N GLU A 108 -16.32 -6.35 -17.49
CA GLU A 108 -16.84 -7.66 -17.16
C GLU A 108 -16.15 -8.18 -15.90
N VAL A 109 -16.96 -8.49 -14.90
CA VAL A 109 -16.49 -8.99 -13.62
C VAL A 109 -17.28 -10.22 -13.28
N ASP A 110 -16.60 -11.32 -13.06
CA ASP A 110 -17.24 -12.59 -12.70
C ASP A 110 -18.29 -13.02 -13.73
N GLY A 111 -18.00 -12.80 -15.02
CA GLY A 111 -18.87 -13.20 -16.13
C GLY A 111 -20.05 -12.28 -16.35
N ARG A 112 -20.09 -11.14 -15.71
CA ARG A 112 -21.20 -10.20 -15.83
C ARG A 112 -20.69 -8.79 -16.03
N SER A 113 -21.29 -8.05 -16.98
CA SER A 113 -20.89 -6.68 -17.24
C SER A 113 -21.37 -5.74 -16.15
N SER A 114 -20.46 -5.00 -15.58
CA SER A 114 -20.74 -4.00 -14.54
C SER A 114 -20.32 -2.63 -15.03
N ILE A 115 -21.03 -1.62 -14.54
CA ILE A 115 -20.77 -0.22 -14.88
C ILE A 115 -20.21 0.49 -13.65
N PHE A 116 -19.06 1.15 -13.85
CA PHE A 116 -18.42 1.94 -12.80
C PHE A 116 -18.33 3.39 -13.25
N SER A 117 -18.58 4.33 -12.34
CA SER A 117 -18.51 5.75 -12.66
C SER A 117 -17.05 6.17 -12.86
N GLU A 118 -16.84 7.42 -13.25
CA GLU A 118 -15.49 7.97 -13.41
C GLU A 118 -14.71 7.98 -12.09
N SER A 119 -15.42 8.03 -10.95
CA SER A 119 -14.80 7.94 -9.64
C SER A 119 -14.60 6.50 -9.19
N GLY A 120 -14.98 5.52 -10.02
CA GLY A 120 -14.81 4.10 -9.73
C GLY A 120 -15.96 3.45 -8.99
N ARG A 121 -16.98 4.20 -8.62
CA ARG A 121 -18.12 3.63 -7.86
C ARG A 121 -18.96 2.73 -8.76
N TRP A 122 -19.32 1.56 -8.24
CA TRP A 122 -20.20 0.67 -8.96
C TRP A 122 -21.60 1.30 -9.09
N VAL A 123 -22.09 1.36 -10.32
CA VAL A 123 -23.40 1.95 -10.64
C VAL A 123 -24.47 0.87 -10.75
N GLY A 124 -24.11 -0.27 -11.31
CA GLY A 124 -25.02 -1.37 -11.52
C GLY A 124 -24.52 -2.27 -12.64
N TYR A 125 -25.34 -3.23 -12.99
CA TYR A 125 -25.03 -4.13 -14.09
C TYR A 125 -25.48 -3.53 -15.41
N ALA A 126 -24.68 -3.77 -16.45
CA ALA A 126 -25.13 -3.49 -17.80
C ALA A 126 -26.15 -4.53 -18.20
N SER A 127 -27.22 -4.10 -18.84
CA SER A 127 -28.31 -5.01 -19.25
C SER A 127 -27.92 -5.91 -20.43
#